data_7fe7f0e7f50a6ed3a67de7071d60b0db
#
_entry.id   7fe7f0e7f50a6ed3a67de7071d60b0db
#
_cell.length_a   1.000
_cell.length_b   1.000
_cell.length_c   1.000
_cell.angle_alpha   90.00
_cell.angle_beta   90.00
_cell.angle_gamma   90.00
#
_symmetry.space_group_name_H-M   'P 1'
#
loop_
_entity.id
_entity.type
_entity.pdbx_description
1 polymer ?
#
loop_
_entity_poly.entity_id
_entity_poly.type
_entity_poly.pdbx_seq_one_letter_code
_entity_poly.pdbx_strand_id
1 'polypeptide(L)'
;HSLDSVWVSDDSEHVFLVDSRGTVKNIVDLREYLDDKEQLLINTNYAIHTSRLYYNKNRQSLMFLTQNLSSKVFAVKEVFINKEKDVAIYYLSPSNIIPDMSAGYSYMSFPNVNYVGENIIYNYPAESSIYTLNIVTNERNSVMAESNYTSNIVAECTSGKDYAALERHRLENPYFYDVMYIPQYKMYA
;
A
#
# COMPACT_ATOMS: atom_id res chain seq x y z
N HIS A 1 13.36 9.58 17.48
CA HIS A 1 12.40 10.64 17.21
C HIS A 1 12.66 11.76 18.19
N SER A 2 13.06 12.93 17.72
CA SER A 2 12.62 14.09 18.45
C SER A 2 11.10 14.11 18.25
N LEU A 3 10.35 14.16 19.33
CA LEU A 3 8.89 14.36 19.33
C LEU A 3 8.49 15.73 18.77
N ASP A 4 9.44 16.42 18.11
CA ASP A 4 9.34 17.83 17.77
C ASP A 4 8.79 18.08 16.37
N SER A 5 8.62 17.03 15.54
CA SER A 5 8.07 17.17 14.20
C SER A 5 7.43 15.91 13.66
N VAL A 6 6.41 16.08 12.82
CA VAL A 6 5.61 15.02 12.19
C VAL A 6 5.45 15.31 10.70
N TRP A 7 5.44 14.26 9.89
CA TRP A 7 5.05 14.34 8.50
C TRP A 7 3.52 14.26 8.37
N VAL A 8 2.94 15.19 7.65
CA VAL A 8 1.49 15.28 7.40
C VAL A 8 1.27 15.41 5.91
N SER A 9 0.39 14.60 5.34
CA SER A 9 -0.05 14.71 3.95
C SER A 9 -1.37 15.46 3.87
N ASP A 10 -1.57 16.20 2.78
CA ASP A 10 -2.84 16.78 2.40
C ASP A 10 -3.48 16.01 1.22
N ASP A 11 -4.66 16.43 0.79
CA ASP A 11 -5.38 15.84 -0.34
C ASP A 11 -4.79 16.25 -1.71
N SER A 12 -3.82 17.17 -1.74
CA SER A 12 -3.19 17.69 -2.96
C SER A 12 -1.81 17.10 -3.24
N GLU A 13 -1.51 15.96 -2.60
CA GLU A 13 -0.27 15.18 -2.80
C GLU A 13 1.00 15.87 -2.27
N HIS A 14 0.84 16.90 -1.43
CA HIS A 14 1.94 17.50 -0.69
C HIS A 14 2.12 16.83 0.67
N VAL A 15 3.37 16.72 1.08
CA VAL A 15 3.76 16.22 2.39
C VAL A 15 4.55 17.29 3.12
N PHE A 16 4.10 17.64 4.31
CA PHE A 16 4.65 18.70 5.14
C PHE A 16 5.36 18.12 6.35
N LEU A 17 6.59 18.52 6.61
CA LEU A 17 7.22 18.32 7.92
C LEU A 17 6.84 19.49 8.82
N VAL A 18 6.08 19.21 9.87
CA VAL A 18 5.56 20.23 10.80
C VAL A 18 6.17 20.03 12.18
N ASP A 19 6.68 21.09 12.79
CA ASP A 19 7.21 21.03 14.17
C ASP A 19 6.09 21.10 15.23
N SER A 20 6.45 20.91 16.50
CA SER A 20 5.52 20.94 17.64
C SER A 20 4.80 22.28 17.86
N ARG A 21 5.25 23.34 17.18
CA ARG A 21 4.61 24.68 17.20
C ARG A 21 3.72 24.93 16.00
N GLY A 22 3.55 23.93 15.11
CA GLY A 22 2.77 24.06 13.87
C GLY A 22 3.54 24.74 12.72
N THR A 23 4.85 24.93 12.85
CA THR A 23 5.66 25.56 11.79
C THR A 23 6.07 24.53 10.76
N VAL A 24 5.79 24.79 9.48
CA VAL A 24 6.26 23.95 8.37
C VAL A 24 7.77 24.13 8.20
N LYS A 25 8.50 23.01 8.26
CA LYS A 25 9.96 22.94 8.13
C LYS A 25 10.41 22.45 6.75
N ASN A 26 9.60 21.62 6.13
CA ASN A 26 9.88 21.10 4.80
C ASN A 26 8.57 20.79 4.07
N ILE A 27 8.60 20.84 2.76
CA ILE A 27 7.49 20.49 1.88
C ILE A 27 8.03 19.60 0.78
N VAL A 28 7.36 18.47 0.54
CA VAL A 28 7.65 17.56 -0.57
C VAL A 28 6.39 17.45 -1.43
N ASP A 29 6.49 17.82 -2.69
CA ASP A 29 5.45 17.56 -3.69
C ASP A 29 5.69 16.17 -4.30
N LEU A 30 4.83 15.21 -3.97
CA LEU A 30 4.97 13.82 -4.42
C LEU A 30 4.73 13.68 -5.93
N ARG A 31 4.04 14.63 -6.58
CA ARG A 31 3.79 14.61 -8.03
C ARG A 31 5.07 14.73 -8.85
N GLU A 32 6.09 15.40 -8.30
CA GLU A 32 7.40 15.53 -8.96
C GLU A 32 8.11 14.17 -9.15
N TYR A 33 7.64 13.14 -8.45
CA TYR A 33 8.20 11.78 -8.48
C TYR A 33 7.29 10.78 -9.19
N LEU A 34 6.19 11.24 -9.79
CA LEU A 34 5.28 10.40 -10.58
C LEU A 34 5.54 10.56 -12.08
N ASP A 35 5.42 9.47 -12.81
CA ASP A 35 5.34 9.51 -14.26
C ASP A 35 3.91 9.86 -14.71
N ASP A 36 3.73 10.35 -15.94
CA ASP A 36 2.44 10.76 -16.53
C ASP A 36 1.34 9.68 -16.47
N LYS A 37 1.74 8.42 -16.34
CA LYS A 37 0.84 7.25 -16.29
C LYS A 37 0.69 6.67 -14.89
N GLU A 38 1.20 7.33 -13.90
CA GLU A 38 1.11 6.88 -12.51
C GLU A 38 0.10 7.69 -11.72
N GLN A 39 -0.55 7.01 -10.81
CA GLN A 39 -1.36 7.64 -9.77
C GLN A 39 -0.80 7.32 -8.38
N LEU A 40 -0.89 8.29 -7.52
CA LEU A 40 -0.57 8.17 -6.11
C LEU A 40 -1.73 7.48 -5.38
N LEU A 41 -1.40 6.54 -4.49
CA LEU A 41 -2.37 5.80 -3.68
C LEU A 41 -2.03 5.97 -2.20
N ILE A 42 -2.20 7.18 -1.68
CA ILE A 42 -2.11 7.47 -0.24
C ILE A 42 -3.45 8.01 0.25
N ASN A 43 -3.73 7.79 1.53
CA ASN A 43 -4.95 8.28 2.20
C ASN A 43 -6.25 7.92 1.46
N THR A 44 -6.25 6.76 0.79
CA THR A 44 -7.43 6.28 0.07
C THR A 44 -8.53 5.90 1.05
N ASN A 45 -9.74 6.41 0.83
CA ASN A 45 -10.92 6.17 1.69
C ASN A 45 -11.68 4.89 1.31
N TYR A 46 -11.04 3.94 0.64
CA TYR A 46 -11.67 2.68 0.28
C TYR A 46 -11.73 1.75 1.49
N ALA A 47 -12.91 1.25 1.80
CA ALA A 47 -13.18 0.49 3.02
C ALA A 47 -12.36 -0.81 3.19
N ILE A 48 -11.75 -1.31 2.13
CA ILE A 48 -11.01 -2.59 2.12
C ILE A 48 -9.57 -2.44 1.66
N HIS A 49 -9.14 -1.22 1.39
CA HIS A 49 -7.80 -0.91 0.93
C HIS A 49 -7.16 0.12 1.86
N THR A 50 -5.96 -0.18 2.34
CA THR A 50 -5.17 0.72 3.16
C THR A 50 -3.84 1.00 2.49
N SER A 51 -3.53 2.27 2.35
CA SER A 51 -2.22 2.73 1.93
C SER A 51 -1.86 3.98 2.72
N ARG A 52 -0.66 3.97 3.27
CA ARG A 52 -0.17 5.03 4.15
C ARG A 52 1.13 5.58 3.64
N LEU A 53 1.31 6.86 3.82
CA LEU A 53 2.62 7.46 3.73
C LEU A 53 3.49 6.96 4.89
N TYR A 54 4.69 6.50 4.60
CA TYR A 54 5.64 6.04 5.61
C TYR A 54 6.94 6.84 5.55
N TYR A 55 7.41 7.28 6.71
CA TYR A 55 8.72 7.91 6.85
C TYR A 55 9.74 6.91 7.38
N ASN A 56 10.69 6.52 6.53
CA ASN A 56 11.82 5.69 6.93
C ASN A 56 12.92 6.56 7.55
N LYS A 57 12.97 6.57 8.87
CA LYS A 57 13.92 7.39 9.63
C LYS A 57 15.38 7.03 9.34
N ASN A 58 15.68 5.74 9.18
CA ASN A 58 17.06 5.26 8.97
C ASN A 58 17.60 5.69 7.61
N ARG A 59 16.73 5.78 6.61
CA ARG A 59 17.08 6.15 5.24
C ARG A 59 16.79 7.61 4.93
N GLN A 60 16.14 8.33 5.84
CA GLN A 60 15.67 9.71 5.64
C GLN A 60 14.85 9.85 4.37
N SER A 61 13.85 8.98 4.22
CA SER A 61 13.04 8.87 3.01
C SER A 61 11.54 8.78 3.32
N LEU A 62 10.73 9.18 2.36
CA LEU A 62 9.28 8.98 2.34
C LEU A 62 8.95 7.82 1.40
N MET A 63 8.10 6.92 1.84
CA MET A 63 7.65 5.77 1.04
C MET A 63 6.13 5.81 0.87
N PHE A 64 5.67 5.55 -0.35
CA PHE A 64 4.26 5.61 -0.70
C PHE A 64 3.93 4.67 -1.87
N LEU A 65 2.68 4.23 -1.92
CA LEU A 65 2.19 3.34 -2.96
C LEU A 65 1.79 4.14 -4.21
N THR A 66 2.15 3.62 -5.37
CA THR A 66 1.72 4.09 -6.68
C THR A 66 1.16 2.96 -7.53
N GLN A 67 0.37 3.31 -8.54
CA GLN A 67 -0.08 2.40 -9.58
C GLN A 67 0.17 3.00 -10.94
N ASN A 68 0.76 2.22 -11.84
CA ASN A 68 0.79 2.58 -13.25
C ASN A 68 -0.57 2.29 -13.90
N LEU A 69 -1.22 3.33 -14.41
CA LEU A 69 -2.58 3.25 -14.97
C LEU A 69 -2.67 2.42 -16.26
N SER A 70 -1.58 2.32 -17.02
CA SER A 70 -1.54 1.57 -18.27
C SER A 70 -1.27 0.08 -18.05
N SER A 71 -0.24 -0.26 -17.26
CA SER A 71 0.14 -1.64 -16.98
C SER A 71 -0.57 -2.24 -15.76
N LYS A 72 -1.26 -1.41 -14.97
CA LYS A 72 -1.90 -1.79 -13.71
C LYS A 72 -0.95 -2.32 -12.63
N VAL A 73 0.34 -2.15 -12.81
CA VAL A 73 1.36 -2.58 -11.87
C VAL A 73 1.41 -1.63 -10.67
N PHE A 74 1.49 -2.18 -9.47
CA PHE A 74 1.71 -1.45 -8.23
C PHE A 74 3.20 -1.39 -7.90
N ALA A 75 3.62 -0.26 -7.37
CA ALA A 75 4.96 -0.08 -6.85
C ALA A 75 4.96 0.80 -5.60
N VAL A 76 5.89 0.55 -4.70
CA VAL A 76 6.24 1.51 -3.65
C VAL A 76 7.38 2.37 -4.17
N LYS A 77 7.21 3.67 -4.12
CA LYS A 77 8.29 4.64 -4.36
C LYS A 77 8.90 5.09 -3.04
N GLU A 78 10.21 5.18 -3.00
CA GLU A 78 10.97 5.73 -1.88
C GLU A 78 11.70 6.99 -2.36
N VAL A 79 11.34 8.13 -1.79
CA VAL A 79 11.92 9.45 -2.11
C VAL A 79 12.84 9.88 -1.00
N PHE A 80 14.11 10.14 -1.31
CA PHE A 80 15.11 10.55 -0.34
C PHE A 80 15.08 12.06 -0.12
N ILE A 81 14.74 12.50 1.11
CA ILE A 81 14.48 13.90 1.44
C ILE A 81 15.70 14.79 1.27
N ASN A 82 16.90 14.25 1.50
CA ASN A 82 18.16 15.00 1.49
C ASN A 82 18.91 14.86 0.14
N LYS A 83 18.29 14.26 -0.88
CA LYS A 83 18.86 14.05 -2.18
C LYS A 83 17.90 14.51 -3.25
N GLU A 84 18.31 15.48 -4.03
CA GLU A 84 17.48 16.03 -5.08
C GLU A 84 17.14 14.95 -6.12
N LYS A 85 15.83 14.71 -6.30
CA LYS A 85 15.26 13.76 -7.29
C LYS A 85 15.76 12.31 -7.23
N ASP A 86 16.33 11.89 -6.09
CA ASP A 86 16.71 10.49 -5.90
C ASP A 86 15.48 9.68 -5.49
N VAL A 87 15.12 8.68 -6.30
CA VAL A 87 13.95 7.82 -6.08
C VAL A 87 14.31 6.37 -6.31
N ALA A 88 13.93 5.50 -5.38
CA ALA A 88 13.96 4.06 -5.58
C ALA A 88 12.53 3.54 -5.84
N ILE A 89 12.40 2.54 -6.70
CA ILE A 89 11.12 1.95 -7.09
C ILE A 89 11.12 0.46 -6.76
N TYR A 90 10.14 0.04 -5.98
CA TYR A 90 9.96 -1.34 -5.55
C TYR A 90 8.64 -1.87 -6.11
N TYR A 91 8.71 -2.62 -7.22
CA TYR A 91 7.54 -3.22 -7.83
C TYR A 91 6.97 -4.32 -6.95
N LEU A 92 5.68 -4.29 -6.67
CA LEU A 92 4.99 -5.34 -5.93
C LEU A 92 4.68 -6.53 -6.85
N SER A 93 4.73 -7.74 -6.30
CA SER A 93 4.23 -8.92 -7.01
C SER A 93 2.72 -8.81 -7.20
N PRO A 94 2.17 -9.18 -8.35
CA PRO A 94 0.72 -9.20 -8.55
C PRO A 94 0.07 -10.25 -7.63
N SER A 95 -1.24 -10.10 -7.42
CA SER A 95 -2.05 -11.15 -6.81
C SER A 95 -1.98 -12.43 -7.64
N ASN A 96 -1.97 -13.58 -6.96
CA ASN A 96 -1.98 -14.88 -7.63
C ASN A 96 -3.35 -15.22 -8.24
N ILE A 97 -4.41 -14.56 -7.79
CA ILE A 97 -5.79 -14.88 -8.19
C ILE A 97 -6.47 -13.79 -9.03
N ILE A 98 -5.87 -12.58 -9.09
CA ILE A 98 -6.40 -11.44 -9.84
C ILE A 98 -5.43 -11.13 -10.99
N PRO A 99 -5.51 -11.87 -12.13
CA PRO A 99 -4.47 -11.78 -13.16
C PRO A 99 -4.39 -10.41 -13.85
N ASP A 100 -5.51 -9.72 -14.03
CA ASP A 100 -5.59 -8.50 -14.84
C ASP A 100 -6.45 -7.38 -14.21
N MET A 101 -6.48 -7.26 -12.89
CA MET A 101 -7.35 -6.29 -12.22
C MET A 101 -8.79 -6.34 -12.76
N SER A 102 -9.39 -7.50 -12.68
CA SER A 102 -10.76 -7.72 -13.13
C SER A 102 -11.70 -6.73 -12.44
N ALA A 103 -12.62 -6.15 -13.22
CA ALA A 103 -13.65 -5.25 -12.69
C ALA A 103 -14.49 -5.92 -11.58
N GLY A 104 -14.59 -7.24 -11.57
CA GLY A 104 -15.31 -8.02 -10.58
C GLY A 104 -14.68 -8.05 -9.19
N TYR A 105 -13.41 -7.70 -9.08
CA TYR A 105 -12.75 -7.57 -7.78
C TYR A 105 -12.76 -6.14 -7.25
N SER A 106 -12.98 -5.15 -8.12
CA SER A 106 -12.99 -3.73 -7.72
C SER A 106 -11.80 -3.38 -6.81
N TYR A 107 -12.05 -2.76 -5.67
CA TYR A 107 -11.01 -2.36 -4.72
C TYR A 107 -10.27 -3.52 -4.04
N MET A 108 -10.77 -4.75 -4.10
CA MET A 108 -10.06 -5.93 -3.62
C MET A 108 -8.80 -6.25 -4.44
N SER A 109 -8.67 -5.66 -5.61
CA SER A 109 -7.46 -5.78 -6.44
C SER A 109 -6.33 -4.81 -6.05
N PHE A 110 -6.59 -3.88 -5.13
CA PHE A 110 -5.57 -2.97 -4.61
C PHE A 110 -4.86 -3.59 -3.40
N PRO A 111 -3.53 -3.56 -3.33
CA PRO A 111 -2.81 -4.10 -2.18
C PRO A 111 -2.96 -3.18 -0.96
N ASN A 112 -3.13 -3.79 0.20
CA ASN A 112 -2.87 -3.14 1.48
C ASN A 112 -1.38 -3.18 1.75
N VAL A 113 -0.75 -2.06 2.07
CA VAL A 113 0.70 -1.96 2.20
C VAL A 113 1.10 -1.41 3.56
N ASN A 114 1.96 -2.13 4.24
CA ASN A 114 2.59 -1.74 5.49
C ASN A 114 4.13 -1.81 5.40
N TYR A 115 4.78 -1.15 6.33
CA TYR A 115 6.24 -1.02 6.36
C TYR A 115 6.78 -1.44 7.72
N VAL A 116 7.75 -2.36 7.74
CA VAL A 116 8.39 -2.83 8.96
C VAL A 116 9.90 -2.90 8.77
N GLY A 117 10.61 -1.91 9.29
CA GLY A 117 12.05 -1.80 9.10
C GLY A 117 12.42 -1.64 7.62
N GLU A 118 13.12 -2.63 7.08
CA GLU A 118 13.52 -2.68 5.67
C GLU A 118 12.58 -3.54 4.81
N ASN A 119 11.42 -3.92 5.34
CA ASN A 119 10.47 -4.75 4.62
C ASN A 119 9.19 -3.99 4.29
N ILE A 120 8.77 -4.10 3.03
CA ILE A 120 7.43 -3.82 2.58
C ILE A 120 6.62 -5.10 2.77
N ILE A 121 5.52 -5.02 3.50
CA ILE A 121 4.60 -6.13 3.76
C ILE A 121 3.27 -5.75 3.13
N TYR A 122 2.70 -6.65 2.36
CA TYR A 122 1.43 -6.37 1.69
C TYR A 122 0.59 -7.62 1.47
N ASN A 123 -0.71 -7.41 1.30
CA ASN A 123 -1.66 -8.44 0.91
C ASN A 123 -2.69 -7.86 -0.05
N TYR A 124 -3.35 -8.72 -0.79
CA TYR A 124 -4.53 -8.36 -1.58
C TYR A 124 -5.78 -8.83 -0.84
N PRO A 125 -6.82 -7.98 -0.71
CA PRO A 125 -8.02 -8.36 0.04
C PRO A 125 -8.74 -9.60 -0.46
N ALA A 126 -8.51 -10.02 -1.70
CA ALA A 126 -9.17 -11.17 -2.32
C ALA A 126 -8.52 -12.52 -1.99
N GLU A 127 -7.35 -12.55 -1.35
CA GLU A 127 -6.62 -13.79 -1.06
C GLU A 127 -5.93 -13.77 0.31
N SER A 128 -5.68 -14.96 0.87
CA SER A 128 -5.02 -15.11 2.18
C SER A 128 -3.49 -14.98 2.13
N SER A 129 -2.91 -14.67 0.98
CA SER A 129 -1.45 -14.56 0.83
C SER A 129 -0.93 -13.27 1.42
N ILE A 130 0.13 -13.37 2.22
CA ILE A 130 0.92 -12.26 2.73
C ILE A 130 2.25 -12.24 1.97
N TYR A 131 2.58 -11.11 1.39
CA TYR A 131 3.80 -10.89 0.62
C TYR A 131 4.77 -10.02 1.41
N THR A 132 6.05 -10.29 1.26
CA THR A 132 7.12 -9.45 1.80
C THR A 132 8.16 -9.14 0.72
N LEU A 133 8.67 -7.91 0.74
CA LEU A 133 9.75 -7.44 -0.12
C LEU A 133 10.77 -6.69 0.74
N ASN A 134 11.99 -7.21 0.82
CA ASN A 134 13.08 -6.49 1.48
C ASN A 134 13.67 -5.45 0.53
N ILE A 135 13.66 -4.17 0.93
CA ILE A 135 14.09 -3.05 0.09
C ILE A 135 15.62 -2.94 -0.08
N VAL A 136 16.39 -3.66 0.71
CA VAL A 136 17.87 -3.68 0.65
C VAL A 136 18.36 -4.83 -0.20
N THR A 137 17.84 -6.04 0.06
CA THR A 137 18.29 -7.27 -0.63
C THR A 137 17.47 -7.58 -1.88
N ASN A 138 16.32 -6.91 -2.06
CA ASN A 138 15.29 -7.21 -3.08
C ASN A 138 14.74 -8.65 -2.98
N GLU A 139 14.92 -9.28 -1.83
CA GLU A 139 14.38 -10.61 -1.56
C GLU A 139 12.85 -10.53 -1.41
N ARG A 140 12.16 -11.48 -2.05
CA ARG A 140 10.70 -11.57 -2.09
C ARG A 140 10.26 -12.90 -1.53
N ASN A 141 9.31 -12.86 -0.60
CA ASN A 141 8.71 -14.04 -0.01
C ASN A 141 7.19 -13.89 0.02
N SER A 142 6.49 -15.03 0.06
CA SER A 142 5.07 -15.07 0.34
C SER A 142 4.74 -16.24 1.25
N VAL A 143 3.76 -16.03 2.10
CA VAL A 143 3.20 -17.07 2.97
C VAL A 143 1.69 -17.05 2.87
N MET A 144 1.05 -18.22 2.93
CA MET A 144 -0.40 -18.32 3.02
C MET A 144 -0.83 -18.23 4.49
N ALA A 145 -1.70 -17.27 4.79
CA ALA A 145 -2.33 -17.11 6.10
C ALA A 145 -3.73 -17.73 6.09
N GLU A 146 -3.79 -19.05 5.92
CA GLU A 146 -5.06 -19.76 5.72
C GLU A 146 -5.95 -19.72 6.97
N SER A 147 -7.22 -19.46 6.74
CA SER A 147 -8.28 -19.57 7.73
C SER A 147 -8.96 -20.94 7.63
N ASN A 148 -9.18 -21.57 8.79
CA ASN A 148 -10.01 -22.77 8.85
C ASN A 148 -11.52 -22.46 8.92
N TYR A 149 -11.90 -21.20 9.00
CA TYR A 149 -13.28 -20.75 9.24
C TYR A 149 -13.92 -20.04 8.05
N THR A 150 -13.13 -19.57 7.11
CA THR A 150 -13.60 -18.83 5.93
C THR A 150 -12.90 -19.33 4.68
N SER A 151 -13.44 -18.99 3.50
CA SER A 151 -12.74 -19.19 2.24
C SER A 151 -11.43 -18.42 2.24
N ASN A 152 -10.36 -19.01 1.76
CA ASN A 152 -9.04 -18.39 1.61
C ASN A 152 -8.87 -17.63 0.29
N ILE A 153 -9.88 -17.66 -0.54
CA ILE A 153 -9.97 -16.95 -1.82
C ILE A 153 -11.39 -16.38 -1.94
N VAL A 154 -11.48 -15.12 -2.32
CA VAL A 154 -12.74 -14.46 -2.65
C VAL A 154 -13.02 -14.67 -4.15
N ALA A 155 -14.20 -15.17 -4.49
CA ALA A 155 -14.59 -15.32 -5.87
C ALA A 155 -14.84 -13.95 -6.55
N GLU A 156 -14.65 -13.88 -7.85
CA GLU A 156 -14.97 -12.68 -8.62
C GLU A 156 -16.47 -12.40 -8.62
N CYS A 157 -16.87 -11.14 -8.48
CA CYS A 157 -18.24 -10.71 -8.68
C CYS A 157 -18.60 -10.75 -10.17
N THR A 158 -19.57 -11.56 -10.54
CA THR A 158 -19.99 -11.74 -11.95
C THR A 158 -20.63 -10.48 -12.55
N SER A 159 -21.09 -9.55 -11.72
CA SER A 159 -21.70 -8.26 -12.11
C SER A 159 -20.75 -7.08 -11.88
N GLY A 160 -19.46 -7.25 -12.16
CA GLY A 160 -18.38 -6.32 -11.81
C GLY A 160 -18.48 -4.87 -12.34
N LYS A 161 -19.47 -4.59 -13.22
CA LYS A 161 -19.78 -3.24 -13.71
C LYS A 161 -20.91 -2.56 -12.92
N ASP A 162 -21.60 -3.29 -12.07
CA ASP A 162 -22.69 -2.78 -11.23
C ASP A 162 -22.13 -2.51 -9.82
N TYR A 163 -22.10 -1.23 -9.45
CA TYR A 163 -21.60 -0.80 -8.14
C TYR A 163 -22.40 -1.43 -6.98
N ALA A 164 -23.71 -1.52 -7.08
CA ALA A 164 -24.53 -2.11 -6.03
C ALA A 164 -24.29 -3.62 -5.88
N ALA A 165 -24.02 -4.32 -6.99
CA ALA A 165 -23.65 -5.73 -6.97
C ALA A 165 -22.26 -5.92 -6.35
N LEU A 166 -21.29 -5.07 -6.66
CA LEU A 166 -19.94 -5.09 -6.06
C LEU A 166 -19.99 -4.86 -4.55
N GLU A 167 -20.76 -3.87 -4.09
CA GLU A 167 -20.94 -3.60 -2.66
C GLU A 167 -21.64 -4.78 -1.94
N ARG A 168 -22.65 -5.37 -2.52
CA ARG A 168 -23.31 -6.56 -1.97
C ARG A 168 -22.33 -7.72 -1.89
N HIS A 169 -21.58 -7.99 -2.95
CA HIS A 169 -20.57 -9.03 -3.00
C HIS A 169 -19.52 -8.84 -1.91
N ARG A 170 -19.06 -7.62 -1.69
CA ARG A 170 -18.12 -7.28 -0.61
C ARG A 170 -18.70 -7.58 0.78
N LEU A 171 -19.98 -7.31 1.00
CA LEU A 171 -20.63 -7.55 2.29
C LEU A 171 -20.94 -9.04 2.55
N GLU A 172 -21.14 -9.82 1.50
CA GLU A 172 -21.51 -11.23 1.57
C GLU A 172 -20.31 -12.20 1.58
N ASN A 173 -19.12 -11.72 1.23
CA ASN A 173 -17.91 -12.54 1.15
C ASN A 173 -16.87 -12.11 2.17
N PRO A 174 -16.06 -13.06 2.67
CA PRO A 174 -14.90 -12.70 3.47
C PRO A 174 -13.87 -11.95 2.60
N TYR A 175 -13.11 -11.05 3.21
CA TYR A 175 -11.95 -10.44 2.58
C TYR A 175 -10.84 -10.28 3.62
N PHE A 176 -9.60 -10.29 3.13
CA PHE A 176 -8.41 -10.14 3.97
C PHE A 176 -8.08 -8.65 4.07
N TYR A 177 -8.24 -8.11 5.26
CA TYR A 177 -7.97 -6.70 5.49
C TYR A 177 -6.47 -6.43 5.61
N ASP A 178 -6.10 -5.41 6.30
CA ASP A 178 -4.73 -4.94 6.45
C ASP A 178 -3.86 -5.96 7.21
N VAL A 179 -2.72 -6.33 6.65
CA VAL A 179 -1.76 -7.20 7.33
C VAL A 179 -0.89 -6.39 8.28
N MET A 180 -0.83 -6.77 9.54
CA MET A 180 0.04 -6.15 10.54
C MET A 180 1.10 -7.13 11.04
N TYR A 181 2.32 -6.62 11.20
CA TYR A 181 3.38 -7.37 11.88
C TYR A 181 3.36 -7.05 13.37
N ILE A 182 3.32 -8.09 14.19
CA ILE A 182 3.34 -8.00 15.67
C ILE A 182 4.75 -8.39 16.15
N PRO A 183 5.64 -7.43 16.44
CA PRO A 183 7.05 -7.69 16.72
C PRO A 183 7.28 -8.58 17.95
N GLN A 184 6.42 -8.45 18.98
CA GLN A 184 6.52 -9.22 20.24
C GLN A 184 6.42 -10.72 20.00
N TYR A 185 5.65 -11.14 19.01
CA TYR A 185 5.42 -12.54 18.68
C TYR A 185 6.11 -12.99 17.40
N LYS A 186 6.75 -12.07 16.67
CA LYS A 186 7.33 -12.30 15.34
C LYS A 186 6.31 -12.91 14.36
N MET A 187 5.07 -12.43 14.42
CA MET A 187 3.92 -12.95 13.68
C MET A 187 3.27 -11.85 12.83
N TYR A 188 2.57 -12.29 11.80
CA TYR A 188 1.64 -11.47 11.03
C TYR A 188 0.20 -11.74 11.52
N ALA A 189 -0.63 -10.70 11.54
CA ALA A 189 -2.04 -10.76 11.87
C ALA A 189 -2.87 -10.01 10.82
#